data_53c4ad72e1b6be6846ed094c13cee3de
#
_entry.id   53c4ad72e1b6be6846ed094c13cee3de
#
_cell.length_a   1.000
_cell.length_b   1.000
_cell.length_c   1.000
_cell.angle_alpha   90.00
_cell.angle_beta   90.00
_cell.angle_gamma   90.00
#
_symmetry.space_group_name_H-M   'P 1'
#
loop_
_entity.id
_entity.type
_entity.pdbx_description
1 polymer ?
#
loop_
_entity_poly.entity_id
_entity_poly.type
_entity_poly.pdbx_seq_one_letter_code
_entity_poly.pdbx_strand_id
1 'polypeptide(L)'
;MNTLGIDPKGTLMVHLSCKAIGEVEGHGETLLDLLAEYMEPGLLVLPSHTWHSVGTENPVMDVLYTPACTGALTEVFRRRPGVWRSLHPTHSLAALGRDAREFLAGEEHISTPCGKGGAYYKLWERDAQILLLGVNFTRNTFIHGIEDWDGALGSVSEEKTDLYVINYQGNRVYTPQHRHCSRVGSDTFSKLEPDALQQGILTLGRFGDATTRLMWARPLREMVAAILKRDPGYLLRY
;
A
#
# COMPACT_ATOMS: atom_id res chain seq x y z
N MET A 1 6.97 9.13 -17.13
CA MET A 1 7.39 7.98 -16.28
C MET A 1 8.86 7.61 -16.53
N ASN A 2 9.35 7.53 -17.77
CA ASN A 2 10.77 7.27 -18.04
C ASN A 2 11.73 8.24 -17.33
N THR A 3 11.39 9.52 -17.26
CA THR A 3 12.20 10.55 -16.57
C THR A 3 12.21 10.41 -15.05
N LEU A 4 11.27 9.64 -14.48
CA LEU A 4 11.20 9.35 -13.04
C LEU A 4 12.04 8.12 -12.66
N GLY A 5 12.53 7.35 -13.64
CA GLY A 5 13.29 6.12 -13.36
C GLY A 5 12.43 4.92 -12.94
N ILE A 6 11.15 4.90 -13.31
CA ILE A 6 10.27 3.75 -13.03
C ILE A 6 10.65 2.60 -13.98
N ASP A 7 10.90 1.41 -13.41
CA ASP A 7 11.13 0.19 -14.17
C ASP A 7 9.80 -0.46 -14.58
N PRO A 8 9.44 -0.46 -15.88
CA PRO A 8 8.18 -1.04 -16.34
C PRO A 8 8.10 -2.56 -16.22
N LYS A 9 9.24 -3.24 -16.03
CA LYS A 9 9.30 -4.71 -15.88
C LYS A 9 9.28 -5.16 -14.41
N GLY A 10 9.45 -4.21 -13.49
CA GLY A 10 9.46 -4.45 -12.07
C GLY A 10 8.06 -4.50 -11.45
N THR A 11 8.00 -4.31 -10.15
CA THR A 11 6.76 -4.12 -9.39
C THR A 11 6.68 -2.67 -8.95
N LEU A 12 5.57 -1.99 -9.28
CA LEU A 12 5.31 -0.61 -8.89
C LEU A 12 4.10 -0.53 -7.97
N MET A 13 4.32 -0.12 -6.71
CA MET A 13 3.26 0.25 -5.78
C MET A 13 2.97 1.74 -5.89
N VAL A 14 1.72 2.13 -6.12
CA VAL A 14 1.33 3.54 -6.31
C VAL A 14 0.34 3.99 -5.26
N HIS A 15 0.70 5.03 -4.50
CA HIS A 15 -0.23 5.85 -3.72
C HIS A 15 -0.44 7.16 -4.48
N LEU A 16 -1.67 7.56 -4.72
CA LEU A 16 -1.94 8.70 -5.59
C LEU A 16 -3.05 9.62 -5.10
N SER A 17 -2.95 10.88 -5.49
CA SER A 17 -4.01 11.88 -5.39
C SER A 17 -4.27 12.51 -6.76
N CYS A 18 -5.38 12.16 -7.39
CA CYS A 18 -5.77 12.74 -8.67
C CYS A 18 -5.89 14.27 -8.60
N LYS A 19 -6.45 14.79 -7.50
CA LYS A 19 -6.60 16.24 -7.29
C LYS A 19 -5.27 17.00 -7.34
N ALA A 20 -4.17 16.37 -6.87
CA ALA A 20 -2.86 17.02 -6.83
C ALA A 20 -2.18 17.09 -8.21
N ILE A 21 -2.60 16.25 -9.16
CA ILE A 21 -2.00 16.18 -10.51
C ILE A 21 -2.45 17.35 -11.38
N GLY A 22 -3.55 18.03 -11.01
CA GLY A 22 -4.17 19.08 -11.80
C GLY A 22 -5.14 18.53 -12.85
N GLU A 23 -5.41 19.33 -13.88
CA GLU A 23 -6.29 18.91 -14.97
C GLU A 23 -5.60 17.89 -15.87
N VAL A 24 -6.23 16.73 -16.03
CA VAL A 24 -5.80 15.67 -16.94
C VAL A 24 -6.93 15.44 -17.94
N GLU A 25 -6.62 15.49 -19.24
CA GLU A 25 -7.58 15.14 -20.28
C GLU A 25 -8.07 13.72 -20.07
N GLY A 26 -9.40 13.50 -20.06
CA GLY A 26 -10.02 12.21 -19.72
C GLY A 26 -10.03 11.89 -18.22
N HIS A 27 -9.66 12.86 -17.37
CA HIS A 27 -9.68 12.74 -15.90
C HIS A 27 -8.76 11.65 -15.34
N GLY A 28 -9.11 11.13 -14.14
CA GLY A 28 -8.30 10.14 -13.44
C GLY A 28 -8.25 8.76 -14.11
N GLU A 29 -9.20 8.42 -14.99
CA GLU A 29 -9.19 7.15 -15.71
C GLU A 29 -8.04 7.09 -16.71
N THR A 30 -7.76 8.17 -17.44
CA THR A 30 -6.59 8.26 -18.33
C THR A 30 -5.28 8.04 -17.56
N LEU A 31 -5.17 8.54 -16.33
CA LEU A 31 -4.00 8.26 -15.51
C LEU A 31 -3.83 6.76 -15.21
N LEU A 32 -4.94 6.08 -14.89
CA LEU A 32 -4.91 4.64 -14.66
C LEU A 32 -4.57 3.86 -15.93
N ASP A 33 -5.04 4.31 -17.11
CA ASP A 33 -4.70 3.71 -18.39
C ASP A 33 -3.21 3.86 -18.68
N LEU A 34 -2.66 5.06 -18.51
CA LEU A 34 -1.23 5.32 -18.69
C LEU A 34 -0.34 4.52 -17.75
N LEU A 35 -0.75 4.35 -16.48
CA LEU A 35 -0.04 3.51 -15.52
C LEU A 35 -0.11 2.04 -15.91
N ALA A 36 -1.28 1.56 -16.31
CA ALA A 36 -1.50 0.16 -16.72
C ALA A 36 -0.72 -0.18 -17.98
N GLU A 37 -0.76 0.69 -19.01
CA GLU A 37 0.00 0.53 -20.25
C GLU A 37 1.52 0.53 -19.99
N TYR A 38 2.00 1.50 -19.19
CA TYR A 38 3.42 1.59 -18.87
C TYR A 38 3.94 0.37 -18.12
N MET A 39 3.13 -0.17 -17.19
CA MET A 39 3.49 -1.32 -16.36
C MET A 39 3.03 -2.66 -16.96
N GLU A 40 2.57 -2.71 -18.21
CA GLU A 40 2.12 -3.94 -18.86
C GLU A 40 3.14 -5.09 -18.75
N PRO A 41 4.46 -4.88 -18.93
CA PRO A 41 5.44 -5.95 -18.80
C PRO A 41 5.73 -6.39 -17.35
N GLY A 42 5.28 -5.64 -16.35
CA GLY A 42 5.53 -5.84 -14.92
C GLY A 42 4.28 -6.05 -14.09
N LEU A 43 4.26 -5.44 -12.92
CA LEU A 43 3.16 -5.52 -11.97
C LEU A 43 2.83 -4.14 -11.40
N LEU A 44 1.61 -3.67 -11.64
CA LEU A 44 1.05 -2.45 -11.06
C LEU A 44 0.22 -2.79 -9.82
N VAL A 45 0.50 -2.16 -8.69
CA VAL A 45 -0.16 -2.40 -7.40
C VAL A 45 -0.68 -1.09 -6.83
N LEU A 46 -1.94 -1.08 -6.40
CA LEU A 46 -2.56 0.05 -5.70
C LEU A 46 -3.19 -0.44 -4.37
N PRO A 47 -3.21 0.40 -3.31
CA PRO A 47 -3.93 0.05 -2.08
C PRO A 47 -5.44 0.06 -2.34
N SER A 48 -6.14 -0.96 -1.82
CA SER A 48 -7.60 -1.07 -1.92
C SER A 48 -8.22 -1.34 -0.55
N HIS A 49 -7.73 -0.63 0.46
CA HIS A 49 -8.08 -0.86 1.87
C HIS A 49 -9.56 -0.65 2.15
N THR A 50 -10.03 -1.30 3.22
CA THR A 50 -11.43 -1.28 3.70
C THR A 50 -11.53 -0.96 5.19
N TRP A 51 -10.42 -0.59 5.84
CA TRP A 51 -10.36 -0.37 7.29
C TRP A 51 -11.36 0.66 7.83
N HIS A 52 -11.90 1.52 6.97
CA HIS A 52 -12.93 2.50 7.33
C HIS A 52 -14.32 1.87 7.48
N SER A 53 -14.62 0.84 6.67
CA SER A 53 -15.94 0.19 6.62
C SER A 53 -15.95 -1.21 7.23
N VAL A 54 -14.79 -1.85 7.38
CA VAL A 54 -14.66 -3.20 7.93
C VAL A 54 -14.02 -3.14 9.32
N GLY A 55 -14.72 -3.67 10.29
CA GLY A 55 -14.33 -3.65 11.69
C GLY A 55 -15.28 -4.46 12.55
N THR A 56 -15.30 -4.24 13.85
CA THR A 56 -16.09 -5.02 14.81
C THR A 56 -17.60 -4.99 14.50
N GLU A 57 -18.14 -3.84 14.11
CA GLU A 57 -19.57 -3.70 13.81
C GLU A 57 -19.96 -4.24 12.42
N ASN A 58 -19.01 -4.19 11.47
CA ASN A 58 -19.18 -4.74 10.12
C ASN A 58 -17.99 -5.64 9.80
N PRO A 59 -17.98 -6.90 10.27
CA PRO A 59 -16.79 -7.74 10.26
C PRO A 59 -16.50 -8.44 8.91
N VAL A 60 -17.26 -8.13 7.86
CA VAL A 60 -17.17 -8.85 6.58
C VAL A 60 -16.68 -7.92 5.47
N MET A 61 -15.59 -8.32 4.81
CA MET A 61 -15.12 -7.74 3.55
C MET A 61 -15.49 -8.68 2.40
N ASP A 62 -16.25 -8.20 1.45
CA ASP A 62 -16.46 -8.90 0.19
C ASP A 62 -15.40 -8.41 -0.82
N VAL A 63 -14.64 -9.35 -1.41
CA VAL A 63 -13.54 -9.01 -2.31
C VAL A 63 -14.00 -8.24 -3.54
N LEU A 64 -15.23 -8.50 -4.02
CA LEU A 64 -15.81 -7.86 -5.20
C LEU A 64 -16.56 -6.58 -4.84
N TYR A 65 -17.35 -6.60 -3.76
CA TYR A 65 -18.37 -5.57 -3.51
C TYR A 65 -17.99 -4.55 -2.44
N THR A 66 -17.12 -4.88 -1.46
CA THR A 66 -16.74 -3.89 -0.45
C THR A 66 -15.89 -2.78 -1.05
N PRO A 67 -16.35 -1.49 -0.99
CA PRO A 67 -15.60 -0.38 -1.57
C PRO A 67 -14.24 -0.16 -0.91
N ALA A 68 -13.26 0.29 -1.69
CA ALA A 68 -11.98 0.76 -1.15
C ALA A 68 -12.13 2.15 -0.53
N CYS A 69 -11.45 2.40 0.59
CA CYS A 69 -11.43 3.70 1.28
C CYS A 69 -10.16 4.53 0.98
N THR A 70 -9.29 4.08 0.09
CA THR A 70 -7.98 4.68 -0.21
C THR A 70 -8.02 5.71 -1.34
N GLY A 71 -9.22 6.08 -1.81
CA GLY A 71 -9.43 7.11 -2.80
C GLY A 71 -10.25 6.64 -4.01
N ALA A 72 -10.83 7.59 -4.76
CA ALA A 72 -11.73 7.28 -5.87
C ALA A 72 -11.03 6.48 -6.98
N LEU A 73 -9.78 6.82 -7.34
CA LEU A 73 -9.07 6.11 -8.39
C LEU A 73 -8.68 4.69 -8.01
N THR A 74 -8.41 4.41 -6.75
CA THR A 74 -8.15 3.04 -6.30
C THR A 74 -9.43 2.21 -6.32
N GLU A 75 -10.57 2.83 -6.05
CA GLU A 75 -11.88 2.18 -6.19
C GLU A 75 -12.21 1.88 -7.66
N VAL A 76 -11.91 2.79 -8.61
CA VAL A 76 -12.04 2.55 -10.05
C VAL A 76 -11.07 1.46 -10.49
N PHE A 77 -9.80 1.54 -10.10
CA PHE A 77 -8.76 0.57 -10.48
C PHE A 77 -9.13 -0.86 -10.12
N ARG A 78 -9.54 -1.12 -8.87
CA ARG A 78 -9.84 -2.47 -8.40
C ARG A 78 -11.00 -3.15 -9.15
N ARG A 79 -11.84 -2.38 -9.85
CA ARG A 79 -12.98 -2.88 -10.63
C ARG A 79 -12.66 -3.09 -12.11
N ARG A 80 -11.45 -2.74 -12.55
CA ARG A 80 -11.06 -2.89 -13.96
C ARG A 80 -10.89 -4.36 -14.33
N PRO A 81 -11.17 -4.74 -15.58
CA PRO A 81 -10.88 -6.08 -16.07
C PRO A 81 -9.40 -6.45 -15.87
N GLY A 82 -9.15 -7.68 -15.45
CA GLY A 82 -7.80 -8.19 -15.20
C GLY A 82 -7.17 -7.79 -13.86
N VAL A 83 -7.77 -6.88 -13.12
CA VAL A 83 -7.31 -6.52 -11.78
C VAL A 83 -7.77 -7.56 -10.76
N TRP A 84 -6.84 -8.02 -9.94
CA TRP A 84 -7.10 -8.89 -8.79
C TRP A 84 -6.99 -8.09 -7.50
N ARG A 85 -7.77 -8.45 -6.49
CA ARG A 85 -7.73 -7.88 -5.14
C ARG A 85 -7.39 -8.95 -4.12
N SER A 86 -6.52 -8.65 -3.16
CA SER A 86 -6.15 -9.59 -2.11
C SER A 86 -7.27 -9.82 -1.09
N LEU A 87 -7.20 -10.97 -0.43
CA LEU A 87 -8.20 -11.41 0.57
C LEU A 87 -7.87 -10.92 1.99
N HIS A 88 -7.17 -9.78 2.10
CA HIS A 88 -6.93 -9.14 3.40
C HIS A 88 -8.15 -8.28 3.78
N PRO A 89 -8.80 -8.51 4.96
CA PRO A 89 -10.09 -7.89 5.27
C PRO A 89 -10.03 -6.37 5.44
N THR A 90 -8.88 -5.80 5.79
CA THR A 90 -8.74 -4.36 6.05
C THR A 90 -7.70 -3.65 5.19
N HIS A 91 -6.60 -4.31 4.83
CA HIS A 91 -5.47 -3.72 4.10
C HIS A 91 -5.20 -4.41 2.76
N SER A 92 -6.28 -4.81 2.07
CA SER A 92 -6.17 -5.42 0.74
C SER A 92 -5.43 -4.52 -0.25
N LEU A 93 -4.69 -5.15 -1.16
CA LEU A 93 -4.10 -4.53 -2.35
C LEU A 93 -4.85 -4.97 -3.61
N ALA A 94 -4.86 -4.13 -4.62
CA ALA A 94 -5.31 -4.46 -5.96
C ALA A 94 -4.09 -4.47 -6.90
N ALA A 95 -3.99 -5.46 -7.76
CA ALA A 95 -2.86 -5.62 -8.67
C ALA A 95 -3.29 -5.98 -10.09
N LEU A 96 -2.57 -5.45 -11.07
CA LEU A 96 -2.73 -5.69 -12.51
C LEU A 96 -1.39 -6.03 -13.14
N GLY A 97 -1.36 -7.00 -14.02
CA GLY A 97 -0.19 -7.39 -14.78
C GLY A 97 0.26 -8.82 -14.46
N ARG A 98 1.52 -9.10 -14.86
CA ARG A 98 2.09 -10.43 -14.71
C ARG A 98 2.05 -10.87 -13.24
N ASP A 99 1.65 -12.11 -13.00
CA ASP A 99 1.59 -12.76 -11.69
C ASP A 99 0.79 -12.04 -10.58
N ALA A 100 -0.12 -11.09 -10.95
CA ALA A 100 -0.93 -10.34 -9.99
C ALA A 100 -1.67 -11.24 -8.99
N ARG A 101 -2.25 -12.35 -9.48
CA ARG A 101 -2.98 -13.29 -8.63
C ARG A 101 -2.06 -14.03 -7.65
N GLU A 102 -0.88 -14.46 -8.10
CA GLU A 102 0.12 -15.14 -7.28
C GLU A 102 0.72 -14.18 -6.23
N PHE A 103 1.00 -12.94 -6.66
CA PHE A 103 1.48 -11.89 -5.75
C PHE A 103 0.51 -11.64 -4.59
N LEU A 104 -0.80 -11.63 -4.84
CA LEU A 104 -1.84 -11.36 -3.86
C LEU A 104 -2.30 -12.60 -3.07
N ALA A 105 -1.84 -13.80 -3.43
CA ALA A 105 -2.27 -15.05 -2.78
C ALA A 105 -1.74 -15.15 -1.34
N GLY A 106 -2.56 -15.77 -0.47
CA GLY A 106 -2.21 -16.05 0.93
C GLY A 106 -2.53 -14.94 1.92
N GLU A 107 -3.07 -13.82 1.47
CA GLU A 107 -3.42 -12.67 2.31
C GLU A 107 -4.52 -12.98 3.35
N GLU A 108 -5.34 -13.99 3.11
CA GLU A 108 -6.33 -14.51 4.06
C GLU A 108 -5.71 -15.15 5.31
N HIS A 109 -4.42 -15.48 5.27
CA HIS A 109 -3.67 -16.06 6.38
C HIS A 109 -2.84 -15.03 7.15
N ILE A 110 -2.77 -13.79 6.66
CA ILE A 110 -2.05 -12.70 7.30
C ILE A 110 -2.93 -12.08 8.38
N SER A 111 -2.42 -12.00 9.60
CA SER A 111 -3.21 -11.57 10.77
C SER A 111 -2.89 -10.17 11.29
N THR A 112 -2.05 -9.44 10.58
CA THR A 112 -1.73 -8.02 10.85
C THR A 112 -1.87 -7.20 9.58
N PRO A 113 -2.08 -5.89 9.65
CA PRO A 113 -2.36 -5.04 8.48
C PRO A 113 -1.39 -5.19 7.31
N CYS A 114 -0.10 -5.39 7.59
CA CYS A 114 0.96 -5.50 6.58
C CYS A 114 1.94 -6.63 6.92
N GLY A 115 1.46 -7.75 7.48
CA GLY A 115 2.28 -8.80 8.08
C GLY A 115 3.25 -9.50 7.15
N LYS A 116 4.24 -10.17 7.76
CA LYS A 116 5.24 -10.98 7.04
C LYS A 116 4.57 -12.08 6.20
N GLY A 117 5.06 -12.25 4.97
CA GLY A 117 4.50 -13.21 4.00
C GLY A 117 3.30 -12.67 3.21
N GLY A 118 2.71 -11.55 3.62
CA GLY A 118 1.64 -10.86 2.89
C GLY A 118 2.17 -10.03 1.71
N ALA A 119 1.25 -9.42 0.97
CA ALA A 119 1.59 -8.68 -0.24
C ALA A 119 2.51 -7.48 0.02
N TYR A 120 2.37 -6.77 1.14
CA TYR A 120 3.33 -5.73 1.53
C TYR A 120 4.73 -6.27 1.77
N TYR A 121 4.86 -7.44 2.37
CA TYR A 121 6.16 -8.10 2.55
C TYR A 121 6.76 -8.54 1.22
N LYS A 122 5.93 -9.06 0.31
CA LYS A 122 6.35 -9.42 -1.06
C LYS A 122 6.81 -8.21 -1.88
N LEU A 123 6.30 -6.99 -1.63
CA LEU A 123 6.86 -5.76 -2.23
C LEU A 123 8.33 -5.59 -1.84
N TRP A 124 8.67 -5.83 -0.57
CA TRP A 124 10.06 -5.77 -0.12
C TRP A 124 10.91 -6.90 -0.73
N GLU A 125 10.41 -8.14 -0.76
CA GLU A 125 11.16 -9.27 -1.34
C GLU A 125 11.49 -9.04 -2.81
N ARG A 126 10.57 -8.43 -3.56
CA ARG A 126 10.73 -8.07 -4.98
C ARG A 126 11.56 -6.80 -5.21
N ASP A 127 11.95 -6.10 -4.14
CA ASP A 127 12.49 -4.75 -4.22
C ASP A 127 11.64 -3.84 -5.11
N ALA A 128 10.35 -3.79 -4.80
CA ALA A 128 9.38 -2.99 -5.56
C ALA A 128 9.72 -1.51 -5.49
N GLN A 129 9.37 -0.78 -6.53
CA GLN A 129 9.34 0.68 -6.48
C GLN A 129 8.04 1.15 -5.83
N ILE A 130 8.15 2.14 -4.96
CA ILE A 130 7.03 2.78 -4.27
C ILE A 130 6.93 4.22 -4.77
N LEU A 131 5.84 4.52 -5.44
CA LEU A 131 5.54 5.84 -6.00
C LEU A 131 4.46 6.54 -5.17
N LEU A 132 4.79 7.70 -4.62
CA LEU A 132 3.84 8.62 -4.01
C LEU A 132 3.57 9.73 -5.01
N LEU A 133 2.43 9.67 -5.70
CA LEU A 133 2.05 10.58 -6.77
C LEU A 133 1.06 11.64 -6.23
N GLY A 134 1.55 12.82 -5.95
CA GLY A 134 0.75 13.92 -5.38
C GLY A 134 0.35 13.71 -3.92
N VAL A 135 1.00 12.78 -3.23
CA VAL A 135 0.88 12.54 -1.79
C VAL A 135 2.28 12.48 -1.16
N ASN A 136 2.36 12.57 0.15
CA ASN A 136 3.60 12.51 0.91
C ASN A 136 3.73 11.20 1.70
N PHE A 137 4.76 11.08 2.51
CA PHE A 137 5.07 9.90 3.33
C PHE A 137 3.90 9.46 4.23
N THR A 138 3.02 10.38 4.66
CA THR A 138 1.85 10.04 5.49
C THR A 138 0.86 9.07 4.78
N ARG A 139 1.00 8.86 3.48
CA ARG A 139 0.21 7.89 2.71
C ARG A 139 0.97 6.63 2.34
N ASN A 140 2.22 6.51 2.76
CA ASN A 140 3.06 5.36 2.45
C ASN A 140 2.78 4.19 3.40
N THR A 141 1.78 3.40 3.09
CA THR A 141 1.38 2.24 3.92
C THR A 141 2.49 1.18 4.01
N PHE A 142 3.45 1.14 3.10
CA PHE A 142 4.58 0.21 3.19
C PHE A 142 5.38 0.39 4.50
N ILE A 143 5.41 1.60 5.05
CA ILE A 143 6.08 1.88 6.33
C ILE A 143 5.39 1.15 7.49
N HIS A 144 4.07 1.00 7.47
CA HIS A 144 3.37 0.16 8.45
C HIS A 144 3.84 -1.31 8.43
N GLY A 145 4.21 -1.81 7.24
CA GLY A 145 4.84 -3.12 7.15
C GLY A 145 6.18 -3.16 7.88
N ILE A 146 7.01 -2.15 7.71
CA ILE A 146 8.32 -2.08 8.39
C ILE A 146 8.13 -1.99 9.92
N GLU A 147 7.16 -1.21 10.40
CA GLU A 147 6.79 -1.16 11.83
C GLU A 147 6.44 -2.55 12.36
N ASP A 148 5.66 -3.33 11.61
CA ASP A 148 5.22 -4.67 12.00
C ASP A 148 6.38 -5.68 11.95
N TRP A 149 7.23 -5.61 10.93
CA TRP A 149 8.32 -6.58 10.72
C TRP A 149 9.53 -6.35 11.61
N ASP A 150 9.84 -5.11 11.91
CA ASP A 150 11.08 -4.70 12.56
C ASP A 150 10.86 -4.16 13.98
N GLY A 151 9.64 -4.34 14.53
CA GLY A 151 9.38 -4.27 15.96
C GLY A 151 9.13 -2.87 16.52
N ALA A 152 8.38 -2.02 15.79
CA ALA A 152 7.90 -0.77 16.38
C ALA A 152 6.97 -1.03 17.58
N LEU A 153 7.13 -0.22 18.63
CA LEU A 153 6.34 -0.35 19.87
C LEU A 153 4.85 -0.11 19.60
N GLY A 154 4.02 -1.11 19.91
CA GLY A 154 2.57 -0.97 19.91
C GLY A 154 1.97 -0.62 18.55
N SER A 155 2.56 -1.09 17.46
CA SER A 155 2.05 -0.87 16.10
C SER A 155 0.68 -1.52 15.88
N VAL A 156 0.44 -2.68 16.50
CA VAL A 156 -0.82 -3.42 16.40
C VAL A 156 -1.38 -3.79 17.77
N SER A 157 -2.70 -4.06 17.82
CA SER A 157 -3.41 -4.49 19.03
C SER A 157 -2.93 -5.85 19.52
N GLU A 158 -2.99 -6.10 20.83
CA GLU A 158 -2.72 -7.41 21.41
C GLU A 158 -3.82 -8.42 21.08
N GLU A 159 -5.07 -7.96 21.08
CA GLU A 159 -6.23 -8.79 20.75
C GLU A 159 -6.55 -8.73 19.26
N LYS A 160 -7.02 -9.86 18.72
CA LYS A 160 -7.54 -9.93 17.37
C LYS A 160 -9.02 -9.58 17.32
N THR A 161 -9.39 -8.87 16.27
CA THR A 161 -10.80 -8.68 15.88
C THR A 161 -11.20 -9.80 14.95
N ASP A 162 -12.34 -10.45 15.22
CA ASP A 162 -12.90 -11.48 14.36
C ASP A 162 -13.43 -10.85 13.07
N LEU A 163 -12.72 -11.07 11.98
CA LEU A 163 -13.08 -10.59 10.65
C LEU A 163 -13.19 -11.75 9.67
N TYR A 164 -13.87 -11.49 8.57
CA TYR A 164 -14.12 -12.47 7.52
C TYR A 164 -13.97 -11.83 6.16
N VAL A 165 -13.61 -12.65 5.17
CA VAL A 165 -13.58 -12.26 3.77
C VAL A 165 -14.51 -13.19 2.98
N ILE A 166 -15.36 -12.61 2.12
CA ILE A 166 -16.04 -13.36 1.07
C ILE A 166 -15.11 -13.35 -0.14
N ASN A 167 -14.61 -14.54 -0.49
CA ASN A 167 -13.67 -14.71 -1.59
C ASN A 167 -14.36 -14.70 -2.97
N TYR A 168 -13.58 -14.84 -4.05
CA TYR A 168 -14.09 -14.85 -5.44
C TYR A 168 -15.09 -15.97 -5.77
N GLN A 169 -15.15 -17.02 -4.97
CA GLN A 169 -16.10 -18.14 -5.09
C GLN A 169 -17.36 -17.94 -4.22
N GLY A 170 -17.48 -16.82 -3.51
CA GLY A 170 -18.57 -16.56 -2.57
C GLY A 170 -18.42 -17.25 -1.21
N ASN A 171 -17.29 -17.91 -0.95
CA ASN A 171 -17.06 -18.57 0.33
C ASN A 171 -16.62 -17.55 1.39
N ARG A 172 -17.17 -17.70 2.60
CA ARG A 172 -16.76 -16.91 3.77
C ARG A 172 -15.54 -17.55 4.42
N VAL A 173 -14.45 -16.82 4.47
CA VAL A 173 -13.16 -17.22 5.06
C VAL A 173 -12.94 -16.44 6.35
N TYR A 174 -12.61 -17.13 7.44
CA TYR A 174 -12.27 -16.50 8.72
C TYR A 174 -10.86 -15.93 8.68
N THR A 175 -10.73 -14.64 8.95
CA THR A 175 -9.48 -13.85 8.79
C THR A 175 -9.29 -12.91 9.99
N PRO A 176 -9.04 -13.44 11.20
CA PRO A 176 -8.93 -12.61 12.41
C PRO A 176 -7.70 -11.69 12.34
N GLN A 177 -7.87 -10.42 12.75
CA GLN A 177 -6.88 -9.39 12.57
C GLN A 177 -6.48 -8.69 13.87
N HIS A 178 -5.19 -8.56 14.12
CA HIS A 178 -4.69 -7.46 14.92
C HIS A 178 -4.92 -6.13 14.18
N ARG A 179 -5.31 -5.09 14.88
CA ARG A 179 -5.60 -3.78 14.28
C ARG A 179 -4.48 -2.78 14.60
N HIS A 180 -4.29 -1.79 13.75
CA HIS A 180 -3.39 -0.69 14.11
C HIS A 180 -3.82 -0.02 15.40
N CYS A 181 -2.87 0.23 16.30
CA CYS A 181 -3.11 0.96 17.54
C CYS A 181 -3.23 2.47 17.26
N SER A 182 -4.04 3.16 18.08
CA SER A 182 -4.24 4.61 17.95
C SER A 182 -2.97 5.44 18.21
N ARG A 183 -1.97 4.86 18.89
CA ARG A 183 -0.67 5.50 19.16
C ARG A 183 0.24 5.57 17.94
N VAL A 184 -0.01 4.74 16.93
CA VAL A 184 0.77 4.70 15.70
C VAL A 184 -0.11 5.23 14.58
N GLY A 185 0.39 6.19 13.86
CA GLY A 185 -0.35 6.75 12.76
C GLY A 185 0.58 7.27 11.67
N SER A 186 0.13 7.10 10.44
CA SER A 186 0.89 7.50 9.25
C SER A 186 1.21 9.00 9.15
N ASP A 187 0.57 9.86 9.96
CA ASP A 187 0.89 11.29 10.06
C ASP A 187 2.34 11.54 10.54
N THR A 188 2.91 10.64 11.36
CA THR A 188 4.29 10.74 11.81
C THR A 188 5.33 10.30 10.77
N PHE A 189 4.92 9.62 9.69
CA PHE A 189 5.83 9.13 8.65
C PHE A 189 6.54 10.25 7.89
N SER A 190 5.99 11.48 7.89
CA SER A 190 6.66 12.66 7.35
C SER A 190 8.02 12.94 7.99
N LYS A 191 8.26 12.47 9.23
CA LYS A 191 9.56 12.57 9.90
C LYS A 191 10.69 11.84 9.17
N LEU A 192 10.36 10.84 8.35
CA LEU A 192 11.31 10.00 7.61
C LEU A 192 11.77 10.65 6.28
N GLU A 193 10.99 11.61 5.73
CA GLU A 193 11.24 12.18 4.41
C GLU A 193 12.61 12.90 4.31
N PRO A 194 13.03 13.72 5.30
CA PRO A 194 14.35 14.36 5.28
C PRO A 194 15.51 13.36 5.24
N ASP A 195 15.45 12.30 6.05
CA ASP A 195 16.48 11.27 6.09
C ASP A 195 16.55 10.48 4.77
N ALA A 196 15.38 10.16 4.19
CA ALA A 196 15.31 9.48 2.90
C ALA A 196 15.90 10.33 1.75
N LEU A 197 15.70 11.65 1.77
CA LEU A 197 16.33 12.57 0.82
C LEU A 197 17.83 12.66 1.03
N GLN A 198 18.29 12.83 2.26
CA GLN A 198 19.72 12.97 2.58
C GLN A 198 20.52 11.72 2.20
N GLN A 199 19.93 10.54 2.35
CA GLN A 199 20.56 9.26 2.03
C GLN A 199 20.41 8.88 0.55
N GLY A 200 19.74 9.70 -0.28
CA GLY A 200 19.50 9.41 -1.71
C GLY A 200 18.53 8.24 -1.95
N ILE A 201 17.75 7.85 -0.94
CA ILE A 201 16.74 6.78 -1.03
C ILE A 201 15.51 7.29 -1.75
N LEU A 202 15.17 8.56 -1.56
CA LEU A 202 14.03 9.24 -2.15
C LEU A 202 14.45 10.09 -3.36
N THR A 203 13.83 9.82 -4.51
CA THR A 203 13.93 10.67 -5.70
C THR A 203 12.68 11.52 -5.83
N LEU A 204 12.85 12.83 -5.91
CA LEU A 204 11.76 13.77 -6.18
C LEU A 204 11.61 14.00 -7.68
N GLY A 205 10.38 14.18 -8.12
CA GLY A 205 10.04 14.52 -9.49
C GLY A 205 8.70 15.24 -9.60
N ARG A 206 8.21 15.39 -10.82
CA ARG A 206 6.89 15.98 -11.09
C ARG A 206 6.12 15.13 -12.10
N PHE A 207 4.80 15.10 -11.91
CA PHE A 207 3.85 14.55 -12.87
C PHE A 207 2.62 15.47 -12.91
N GLY A 208 2.45 16.20 -14.00
CA GLY A 208 1.53 17.33 -14.02
C GLY A 208 1.92 18.37 -12.96
N ASP A 209 0.97 18.81 -12.16
CA ASP A 209 1.20 19.71 -11.03
C ASP A 209 1.68 19.01 -9.76
N ALA A 210 1.57 17.68 -9.73
CA ALA A 210 1.92 16.88 -8.57
C ALA A 210 3.42 16.72 -8.38
N THR A 211 3.88 16.90 -7.14
CA THR A 211 5.19 16.38 -6.71
C THR A 211 5.11 14.87 -6.61
N THR A 212 6.08 14.18 -7.20
CA THR A 212 6.23 12.73 -7.08
C THR A 212 7.39 12.38 -6.17
N ARG A 213 7.26 11.26 -5.47
CA ARG A 213 8.27 10.67 -4.61
C ARG A 213 8.43 9.21 -5.00
N LEU A 214 9.61 8.86 -5.49
CA LEU A 214 9.92 7.48 -5.89
C LEU A 214 11.03 6.93 -5.01
N MET A 215 10.86 5.71 -4.53
CA MET A 215 11.83 5.00 -3.70
C MET A 215 11.76 3.49 -3.93
N TRP A 216 12.86 2.81 -3.66
CA TRP A 216 12.91 1.34 -3.67
C TRP A 216 12.58 0.78 -2.29
N ALA A 217 11.90 -0.34 -2.24
CA ALA A 217 11.40 -0.95 -1.01
C ALA A 217 12.53 -1.38 -0.05
N ARG A 218 13.62 -1.95 -0.56
CA ARG A 218 14.74 -2.42 0.28
C ARG A 218 15.49 -1.29 0.95
N PRO A 219 16.01 -0.27 0.23
CA PRO A 219 16.67 0.86 0.87
C PRO A 219 15.77 1.60 1.87
N LEU A 220 14.48 1.77 1.55
CA LEU A 220 13.54 2.38 2.46
C LEU A 220 13.39 1.56 3.76
N ARG A 221 13.23 0.24 3.66
CA ARG A 221 13.14 -0.63 4.84
C ARG A 221 14.43 -0.57 5.66
N GLU A 222 15.59 -0.67 5.05
CA GLU A 222 16.88 -0.63 5.75
C GLU A 222 17.04 0.64 6.58
N MET A 223 16.69 1.80 6.00
CA MET A 223 16.72 3.08 6.71
C MET A 223 15.76 3.11 7.88
N VAL A 224 14.47 2.76 7.65
CA VAL A 224 13.45 2.83 8.69
C VAL A 224 13.72 1.81 9.81
N ALA A 225 14.10 0.58 9.47
CA ALA A 225 14.47 -0.45 10.44
C ALA A 225 15.67 -0.02 11.30
N ALA A 226 16.68 0.64 10.72
CA ALA A 226 17.81 1.18 11.48
C ALA A 226 17.38 2.29 12.46
N ILE A 227 16.41 3.12 12.08
CA ILE A 227 15.82 4.14 12.96
C ILE A 227 15.06 3.46 14.10
N LEU A 228 14.15 2.54 13.81
CA LEU A 228 13.33 1.83 14.79
C LEU A 228 14.18 0.98 15.75
N LYS A 229 15.30 0.42 15.28
CA LYS A 229 16.24 -0.31 16.15
C LYS A 229 16.90 0.59 17.19
N ARG A 230 17.16 1.85 16.84
CA ARG A 230 17.75 2.85 17.78
C ARG A 230 16.69 3.46 18.70
N ASP A 231 15.51 3.71 18.16
CA ASP A 231 14.37 4.28 18.86
C ASP A 231 13.06 3.61 18.39
N PRO A 232 12.62 2.55 19.09
CA PRO A 232 11.36 1.85 18.74
C PRO A 232 10.11 2.74 18.86
N GLY A 233 10.20 3.88 19.54
CA GLY A 233 9.14 4.87 19.70
C GLY A 233 9.16 6.00 18.67
N TYR A 234 10.10 6.03 17.73
CA TYR A 234 10.33 7.15 16.82
C TYR A 234 9.08 7.59 16.04
N LEU A 235 8.25 6.63 15.63
CA LEU A 235 7.02 6.85 14.87
C LEU A 235 5.76 6.93 15.75
N LEU A 236 5.88 6.94 17.07
CA LEU A 236 4.72 7.14 17.95
C LEU A 236 4.17 8.57 17.84
N ARG A 237 2.84 8.68 17.96
CA ARG A 237 2.16 9.95 18.18
C ARG A 237 2.34 10.36 19.64
N TYR A 238 2.66 11.61 19.85
CA TYR A 238 2.68 12.25 21.16
C TYR A 238 1.53 13.24 21.26
#